data_f7978b6a5b48390cef48e8f7c0c3057e
#
_entry.id   f7978b6a5b48390cef48e8f7c0c3057e
#
_cell.length_a   1.000
_cell.length_b   1.000
_cell.length_c   1.000
_cell.angle_alpha   90.00
_cell.angle_beta   90.00
_cell.angle_gamma   90.00
#
_symmetry.space_group_name_H-M   'P 1'
#
loop_
_entity.id
_entity.type
_entity.pdbx_description
1 polymer ?
#
loop_
_entity_poly.entity_id
_entity_poly.type
_entity_poly.pdbx_seq_one_letter_code
_entity_poly.pdbx_strand_id
1 'polypeptide(L)'
;MKVLISDKLSQEGIDVLNNVDGIQMIYKTNLEPEDLKNEIRDVEALIVRSSTQVTREVLSEANNLKIIGRAGIGIDNIDCSAATERGVIVINTPSGNATTTAEHTIAMLMSLSRHIPQADKSMIREPGKNQNLPVRRLREKYWVYSGSAILVRLLPTARWASE
;
A
#
# COMPACT_ATOMS: atom_id res chain seq x y z
N MET A 1 20.20 13.23 -12.55
CA MET A 1 19.17 12.20 -12.80
C MET A 1 17.79 12.84 -12.71
N LYS A 2 16.95 12.72 -13.73
CA LYS A 2 15.57 13.20 -13.69
C LYS A 2 14.66 12.13 -13.08
N VAL A 3 13.89 12.50 -12.07
CA VAL A 3 12.99 11.60 -11.33
C VAL A 3 11.56 12.14 -11.43
N LEU A 4 10.65 11.37 -12.01
CA LEU A 4 9.22 11.67 -12.01
C LEU A 4 8.55 11.00 -10.81
N ILE A 5 7.78 11.76 -10.05
CA ILE A 5 6.90 11.26 -8.99
C ILE A 5 5.47 11.48 -9.45
N SER A 6 4.77 10.38 -9.76
CA SER A 6 3.42 10.43 -10.33
C SER A 6 2.29 10.16 -9.34
N ASP A 7 2.64 9.73 -8.12
CA ASP A 7 1.70 9.53 -7.02
C ASP A 7 2.07 10.37 -5.79
N LYS A 8 1.09 10.63 -4.94
CA LYS A 8 1.30 11.41 -3.72
C LYS A 8 2.24 10.69 -2.75
N LEU A 9 3.36 11.31 -2.41
CA LEU A 9 4.30 10.88 -1.36
C LEU A 9 4.14 11.71 -0.09
N SER A 10 4.68 11.20 1.03
CA SER A 10 4.83 11.99 2.25
C SER A 10 5.88 13.08 2.07
N GLN A 11 5.79 14.13 2.88
CA GLN A 11 6.77 15.24 2.80
C GLN A 11 8.19 14.75 3.11
N GLU A 12 8.34 13.84 4.07
CA GLU A 12 9.64 13.25 4.41
C GLU A 12 10.28 12.53 3.21
N GLY A 13 9.46 11.82 2.40
CA GLY A 13 9.95 11.15 1.19
C GLY A 13 10.39 12.15 0.12
N ILE A 14 9.68 13.26 -0.03
CA ILE A 14 10.04 14.36 -0.93
C ILE A 14 11.33 15.04 -0.45
N ASP A 15 11.47 15.30 0.85
CA ASP A 15 12.63 15.95 1.44
C ASP A 15 13.90 15.10 1.28
N VAL A 16 13.79 13.77 1.41
CA VAL A 16 14.91 12.86 1.14
C VAL A 16 15.43 13.03 -0.29
N LEU A 17 14.53 13.10 -1.27
CA LEU A 17 14.92 13.26 -2.69
C LEU A 17 15.49 14.64 -2.98
N ASN A 18 14.95 15.69 -2.36
CA ASN A 18 15.45 17.07 -2.52
C ASN A 18 16.85 17.26 -1.94
N ASN A 19 17.24 16.48 -0.94
CA ASN A 19 18.54 16.57 -0.28
C ASN A 19 19.65 15.76 -0.98
N VAL A 20 19.34 15.10 -2.12
CA VAL A 20 20.33 14.35 -2.88
C VAL A 20 20.83 15.16 -4.07
N ASP A 21 22.11 15.47 -4.08
CA ASP A 21 22.73 16.18 -5.19
C ASP A 21 22.59 15.42 -6.52
N GLY A 22 22.30 16.18 -7.57
CA GLY A 22 22.18 15.65 -8.92
C GLY A 22 20.82 15.02 -9.25
N ILE A 23 19.83 15.08 -8.34
CA ILE A 23 18.43 14.72 -8.61
C ILE A 23 17.68 15.98 -9.06
N GLN A 24 17.06 15.89 -10.22
CA GLN A 24 16.04 16.83 -10.68
C GLN A 24 14.67 16.18 -10.53
N MET A 25 13.96 16.58 -9.49
CA MET A 25 12.64 16.02 -9.18
C MET A 25 11.54 16.73 -9.99
N ILE A 26 10.65 15.95 -10.58
CA ILE A 26 9.42 16.37 -11.24
C ILE A 26 8.26 15.75 -10.46
N TYR A 27 7.49 16.60 -9.76
CA TYR A 27 6.35 16.14 -8.95
C TYR A 27 5.04 16.48 -9.64
N LYS A 28 4.40 15.48 -10.25
CA LYS A 28 3.13 15.62 -10.99
C LYS A 28 2.25 14.44 -10.66
N THR A 29 1.22 14.65 -9.88
CA THR A 29 0.28 13.59 -9.47
C THR A 29 -1.00 13.62 -10.29
N ASN A 30 -1.74 12.49 -10.26
CA ASN A 30 -3.01 12.31 -10.98
C ASN A 30 -2.87 12.53 -12.50
N LEU A 31 -1.77 12.04 -13.07
CA LEU A 31 -1.58 12.05 -14.50
C LEU A 31 -2.53 11.07 -15.18
N GLU A 32 -3.20 11.53 -16.22
CA GLU A 32 -3.90 10.62 -17.12
C GLU A 32 -2.88 9.79 -17.92
N PRO A 33 -3.29 8.62 -18.47
CA PRO A 33 -2.35 7.72 -19.15
C PRO A 33 -1.54 8.38 -20.26
N GLU A 34 -2.15 9.27 -21.03
CA GLU A 34 -1.47 9.97 -22.14
C GLU A 34 -0.47 11.02 -21.61
N ASP A 35 -0.81 11.71 -20.53
CA ASP A 35 0.10 12.66 -19.88
C ASP A 35 1.29 11.93 -19.28
N LEU A 36 1.07 10.77 -18.66
CA LEU A 36 2.14 9.93 -18.12
C LEU A 36 3.09 9.48 -19.23
N LYS A 37 2.58 9.07 -20.40
CA LYS A 37 3.39 8.71 -21.57
C LYS A 37 4.27 9.87 -22.04
N ASN A 38 3.77 11.09 -21.98
CA ASN A 38 4.53 12.26 -22.38
C ASN A 38 5.64 12.59 -21.33
N GLU A 39 5.30 12.55 -20.05
CA GLU A 39 6.24 12.90 -18.97
C GLU A 39 7.35 11.86 -18.77
N ILE A 40 7.09 10.58 -19.10
CA ILE A 40 8.04 9.49 -18.87
C ILE A 40 9.18 9.45 -19.90
N ARG A 41 9.03 10.11 -21.04
CA ARG A 41 9.98 10.03 -22.17
C ARG A 41 11.41 10.40 -21.79
N ASP A 42 11.57 11.43 -20.97
CA ASP A 42 12.86 12.04 -20.67
C ASP A 42 13.35 11.78 -19.22
N VAL A 43 12.66 10.93 -18.47
CA VAL A 43 13.02 10.65 -17.09
C VAL A 43 13.83 9.36 -16.96
N GLU A 44 14.73 9.34 -15.99
CA GLU A 44 15.59 8.19 -15.71
C GLU A 44 15.05 7.33 -14.57
N ALA A 45 14.19 7.90 -13.72
CA ALA A 45 13.53 7.19 -12.64
C ALA A 45 12.07 7.61 -12.52
N LEU A 46 11.21 6.65 -12.15
CA LEU A 46 9.79 6.86 -11.89
C LEU A 46 9.47 6.36 -10.47
N ILE A 47 8.80 7.19 -9.68
CA ILE A 47 8.29 6.82 -8.36
C ILE A 47 6.78 6.83 -8.39
N VAL A 48 6.19 5.68 -8.04
CA VAL A 48 4.73 5.45 -8.02
C VAL A 48 4.27 4.88 -6.68
N ARG A 49 2.97 4.93 -6.47
CA ARG A 49 2.27 4.14 -5.46
C ARG A 49 1.25 3.22 -6.14
N SER A 50 -0.01 3.27 -5.71
CA SER A 50 -1.07 2.39 -6.23
C SER A 50 -1.95 3.03 -7.30
N SER A 51 -1.93 4.35 -7.46
CA SER A 51 -2.85 5.04 -8.39
C SER A 51 -2.34 5.01 -9.82
N THR A 52 -1.05 5.21 -10.03
CA THR A 52 -0.44 5.20 -11.35
C THR A 52 -0.31 3.78 -11.88
N GLN A 53 -0.82 3.55 -13.10
CA GLN A 53 -0.68 2.28 -13.83
C GLN A 53 0.49 2.38 -14.81
N VAL A 54 1.53 1.58 -14.58
CA VAL A 54 2.72 1.52 -15.44
C VAL A 54 2.58 0.34 -16.39
N THR A 55 1.81 0.54 -17.44
CA THR A 55 1.51 -0.48 -18.44
C THR A 55 2.64 -0.61 -19.47
N ARG A 56 2.56 -1.65 -20.31
CA ARG A 56 3.48 -1.86 -21.44
C ARG A 56 3.50 -0.64 -22.39
N GLU A 57 2.35 -0.03 -22.62
CA GLU A 57 2.23 1.15 -23.50
C GLU A 57 2.94 2.36 -22.90
N VAL A 58 2.83 2.57 -21.58
CA VAL A 58 3.58 3.62 -20.88
C VAL A 58 5.07 3.36 -20.96
N LEU A 59 5.49 2.12 -20.71
CA LEU A 59 6.90 1.72 -20.78
C LEU A 59 7.47 1.83 -22.19
N SER A 60 6.67 1.65 -23.25
CA SER A 60 7.13 1.78 -24.63
C SER A 60 7.62 3.20 -24.95
N GLU A 61 7.08 4.22 -24.30
CA GLU A 61 7.48 5.62 -24.45
C GLU A 61 8.67 6.02 -23.57
N ALA A 62 9.04 5.19 -22.62
CA ALA A 62 10.10 5.48 -21.62
C ALA A 62 11.50 5.25 -22.20
N ASN A 63 12.05 6.23 -22.92
CA ASN A 63 13.30 6.06 -23.64
C ASN A 63 14.55 5.99 -22.74
N ASN A 64 14.53 6.70 -21.61
CA ASN A 64 15.68 6.86 -20.72
C ASN A 64 15.48 6.20 -19.34
N LEU A 65 14.33 5.58 -19.11
CA LEU A 65 13.97 5.02 -17.81
C LEU A 65 14.88 3.84 -17.43
N LYS A 66 15.45 3.91 -16.23
CA LYS A 66 16.36 2.90 -15.68
C LYS A 66 15.75 2.16 -14.49
N ILE A 67 14.90 2.87 -13.73
CA ILE A 67 14.38 2.33 -12.47
C ILE A 67 12.97 2.84 -12.20
N ILE A 68 12.14 1.94 -11.66
CA ILE A 68 10.81 2.25 -11.13
C ILE A 68 10.81 1.89 -9.64
N GLY A 69 10.53 2.86 -8.78
CA GLY A 69 10.34 2.67 -7.34
C GLY A 69 8.86 2.70 -6.99
N ARG A 70 8.35 1.61 -6.41
CA ARG A 70 6.99 1.63 -5.85
C ARG A 70 7.02 1.80 -4.34
N ALA A 71 6.47 2.93 -3.85
CA ALA A 71 6.30 3.16 -2.42
C ALA A 71 5.09 2.35 -1.90
N GLY A 72 5.30 1.03 -1.73
CA GLY A 72 4.32 0.06 -1.27
C GLY A 72 4.79 -1.38 -1.48
N ILE A 73 4.01 -2.36 -0.99
CA ILE A 73 4.37 -3.79 -1.01
C ILE A 73 4.07 -4.43 -2.37
N GLY A 74 2.84 -4.28 -2.86
CA GLY A 74 2.43 -4.89 -4.13
C GLY A 74 3.10 -4.21 -5.33
N ILE A 75 3.13 -4.86 -6.47
CA ILE A 75 3.65 -4.34 -7.75
C ILE A 75 2.67 -4.61 -8.90
N ASP A 76 1.43 -4.88 -8.56
CA ASP A 76 0.34 -5.26 -9.46
C ASP A 76 -0.05 -4.17 -10.47
N ASN A 77 0.29 -2.93 -10.18
CA ASN A 77 0.09 -1.79 -11.08
C ASN A 77 1.29 -1.51 -12.01
N ILE A 78 2.30 -2.40 -12.03
CA ILE A 78 3.48 -2.27 -12.90
C ILE A 78 3.62 -3.53 -13.75
N ASP A 79 3.69 -3.38 -15.07
CA ASP A 79 4.04 -4.48 -15.97
C ASP A 79 5.54 -4.82 -15.84
N CYS A 80 5.84 -5.68 -14.86
CA CYS A 80 7.21 -6.10 -14.57
C CYS A 80 7.85 -6.88 -15.74
N SER A 81 7.06 -7.56 -16.55
CA SER A 81 7.57 -8.26 -17.72
C SER A 81 8.08 -7.26 -18.76
N ALA A 82 7.27 -6.27 -19.09
CA ALA A 82 7.66 -5.21 -20.00
C ALA A 82 8.84 -4.38 -19.48
N ALA A 83 8.89 -4.11 -18.18
CA ALA A 83 10.03 -3.44 -17.54
C ALA A 83 11.32 -4.25 -17.70
N THR A 84 11.27 -5.57 -17.45
CA THR A 84 12.42 -6.47 -17.60
C THR A 84 12.91 -6.55 -19.04
N GLU A 85 12.00 -6.67 -20.01
CA GLU A 85 12.33 -6.69 -21.45
C GLU A 85 13.09 -5.42 -21.87
N ARG A 86 12.87 -4.30 -21.20
CA ARG A 86 13.52 -3.01 -21.47
C ARG A 86 14.74 -2.75 -20.57
N GLY A 87 15.10 -3.68 -19.70
CA GLY A 87 16.21 -3.53 -18.75
C GLY A 87 15.92 -2.52 -17.64
N VAL A 88 14.64 -2.22 -17.34
CA VAL A 88 14.23 -1.32 -16.27
C VAL A 88 14.09 -2.08 -14.96
N ILE A 89 14.78 -1.61 -13.92
CA ILE A 89 14.74 -2.21 -12.59
C ILE A 89 13.46 -1.79 -11.88
N VAL A 90 12.75 -2.75 -11.29
CA VAL A 90 11.57 -2.48 -10.46
C VAL A 90 11.90 -2.79 -9.00
N ILE A 91 11.74 -1.82 -8.12
CA ILE A 91 11.93 -1.96 -6.67
C ILE A 91 10.66 -1.57 -5.93
N ASN A 92 10.44 -2.17 -4.76
CA ASN A 92 9.32 -1.88 -3.89
C ASN A 92 9.76 -1.77 -2.42
N THR A 93 8.79 -1.46 -1.51
CA THR A 93 9.03 -1.40 -0.06
C THR A 93 8.30 -2.57 0.63
N PRO A 94 8.88 -3.79 0.69
CA PRO A 94 8.16 -5.01 1.02
C PRO A 94 7.64 -5.09 2.47
N SER A 95 8.15 -4.27 3.39
CA SER A 95 7.77 -4.30 4.81
C SER A 95 7.14 -3.01 5.33
N GLY A 96 6.97 -1.97 4.49
CA GLY A 96 6.65 -0.61 4.92
C GLY A 96 5.33 -0.46 5.69
N ASN A 97 4.33 -1.29 5.43
CA ASN A 97 3.02 -1.23 6.13
C ASN A 97 2.56 -2.59 6.69
N ALA A 98 3.43 -3.60 6.76
CA ALA A 98 3.05 -4.96 7.16
C ALA A 98 2.50 -4.99 8.58
N THR A 99 3.16 -4.35 9.53
CA THR A 99 2.73 -4.27 10.93
C THR A 99 1.40 -3.54 11.07
N THR A 100 1.28 -2.36 10.49
CA THR A 100 0.05 -1.55 10.56
C THR A 100 -1.15 -2.28 9.93
N THR A 101 -0.93 -2.98 8.83
CA THR A 101 -1.99 -3.77 8.17
C THR A 101 -2.39 -4.97 9.05
N ALA A 102 -1.44 -5.63 9.70
CA ALA A 102 -1.71 -6.73 10.62
C ALA A 102 -2.52 -6.27 11.84
N GLU A 103 -2.11 -5.17 12.46
CA GLU A 103 -2.84 -4.54 13.58
C GLU A 103 -4.26 -4.17 13.20
N HIS A 104 -4.45 -3.53 12.05
CA HIS A 104 -5.77 -3.18 11.54
C HIS A 104 -6.64 -4.42 11.29
N THR A 105 -6.05 -5.49 10.73
CA THR A 105 -6.74 -6.76 10.50
C THR A 105 -7.24 -7.37 11.82
N ILE A 106 -6.41 -7.37 12.85
CA ILE A 106 -6.79 -7.86 14.18
C ILE A 106 -7.87 -6.97 14.79
N ALA A 107 -7.73 -5.65 14.70
CA ALA A 107 -8.73 -4.71 15.20
C ALA A 107 -10.09 -4.92 14.54
N MET A 108 -10.13 -5.09 13.21
CA MET A 108 -11.36 -5.37 12.47
C MET A 108 -11.97 -6.72 12.86
N LEU A 109 -11.15 -7.76 13.02
CA LEU A 109 -11.59 -9.09 13.45
C LEU A 109 -12.23 -9.05 14.85
N MET A 110 -11.60 -8.36 15.79
CA MET A 110 -12.14 -8.17 17.14
C MET A 110 -13.41 -7.33 17.13
N SER A 111 -13.42 -6.25 16.37
CA SER A 111 -14.58 -5.37 16.20
C SER A 111 -15.80 -6.13 15.66
N LEU A 112 -15.59 -6.97 14.65
CA LEU A 112 -16.62 -7.80 14.05
C LEU A 112 -17.14 -8.85 15.04
N SER A 113 -16.25 -9.57 15.74
CA SER A 113 -16.61 -10.65 16.67
C SER A 113 -17.38 -10.13 17.91
N ARG A 114 -17.20 -8.89 18.28
CA ARG A 114 -17.79 -8.22 19.44
C ARG A 114 -18.88 -7.22 19.07
N HIS A 115 -19.26 -7.09 17.79
CA HIS A 115 -20.29 -6.19 17.29
C HIS A 115 -20.08 -4.73 17.73
N ILE A 116 -18.81 -4.26 17.77
CA ILE A 116 -18.47 -2.92 18.30
C ILE A 116 -19.21 -1.79 17.60
N PRO A 117 -19.30 -1.72 16.25
CA PRO A 117 -20.04 -0.65 15.57
C PRO A 117 -21.54 -0.65 15.88
N GLN A 118 -22.13 -1.85 16.05
CA GLN A 118 -23.54 -1.97 16.40
C GLN A 118 -23.79 -1.53 17.85
N ALA A 119 -22.88 -1.90 18.76
CA ALA A 119 -22.95 -1.49 20.16
C ALA A 119 -22.84 0.04 20.30
N ASP A 120 -21.85 0.65 19.66
CA ASP A 120 -21.65 2.10 19.63
C ASP A 120 -22.90 2.84 19.12
N LYS A 121 -23.42 2.41 17.95
CA LYS A 121 -24.63 2.98 17.37
C LYS A 121 -25.85 2.85 18.29
N SER A 122 -25.97 1.75 19.03
CA SER A 122 -27.07 1.53 19.96
C SER A 122 -26.99 2.46 21.18
N MET A 123 -25.77 2.69 21.69
CA MET A 123 -25.55 3.61 22.81
C MET A 123 -25.85 5.06 22.46
N ILE A 124 -25.56 5.48 21.24
CA ILE A 124 -25.90 6.84 20.75
C ILE A 124 -27.41 7.03 20.59
N ARG A 125 -28.13 6.01 20.08
CA ARG A 125 -29.56 6.12 19.83
C ARG A 125 -30.43 5.98 21.07
N GLU A 126 -30.09 5.06 21.97
CA GLU A 126 -30.84 4.74 23.19
C GLU A 126 -29.89 4.51 24.36
N PRO A 127 -29.38 5.57 25.00
CA PRO A 127 -28.50 5.43 26.16
C PRO A 127 -29.13 4.58 27.26
N GLY A 128 -28.38 3.57 27.75
CA GLY A 128 -28.82 2.71 28.84
C GLY A 128 -29.66 1.49 28.47
N LYS A 129 -30.02 1.30 27.20
CA LYS A 129 -30.65 0.06 26.75
C LYS A 129 -29.59 -0.92 26.24
N ASN A 130 -29.33 -1.97 27.02
CA ASN A 130 -28.50 -3.10 26.60
C ASN A 130 -29.20 -3.88 25.48
N GLN A 131 -28.69 -3.76 24.25
CA GLN A 131 -29.06 -4.72 23.20
C GLN A 131 -28.32 -6.01 23.45
N ASN A 132 -29.03 -7.15 23.44
CA ASN A 132 -28.43 -8.48 23.53
C ASN A 132 -27.65 -8.80 22.25
N LEU A 133 -26.50 -8.18 22.07
CA LEU A 133 -25.60 -8.48 20.97
C LEU A 133 -24.83 -9.78 21.28
N PRO A 134 -24.92 -10.79 20.42
CA PRO A 134 -24.25 -12.07 20.66
C PRO A 134 -22.73 -11.89 20.69
N VAL A 135 -22.10 -12.29 21.76
CA VAL A 135 -20.64 -12.28 21.90
C VAL A 135 -20.07 -13.57 21.32
N ARG A 136 -19.27 -13.44 20.28
CA ARG A 136 -18.48 -14.55 19.72
C ARG A 136 -17.07 -14.50 20.29
N ARG A 137 -16.66 -15.58 20.94
CA ARG A 137 -15.27 -15.76 21.35
C ARG A 137 -14.47 -16.32 20.20
N LEU A 138 -13.32 -15.71 19.89
CA LEU A 138 -12.36 -16.23 18.94
C LEU A 138 -11.59 -17.36 19.66
N ARG A 139 -12.16 -18.56 19.67
CA ARG A 139 -11.43 -19.77 20.06
C ARG A 139 -10.95 -20.48 18.81
N GLU A 140 -9.80 -21.09 18.89
CA GLU A 140 -8.98 -21.95 17.98
C GLU A 140 -9.50 -22.38 16.60
N LYS A 141 -10.77 -22.19 16.26
CA LYS A 141 -11.39 -22.74 15.04
C LYS A 141 -11.56 -21.76 13.87
N TYR A 142 -11.16 -20.49 13.99
CA TYR A 142 -11.42 -19.48 12.94
C TYR A 142 -10.17 -18.67 12.60
N TRP A 143 -9.18 -19.35 12.08
CA TRP A 143 -8.09 -18.65 11.40
C TRP A 143 -8.53 -18.40 9.96
N VAL A 144 -8.82 -17.16 9.65
CA VAL A 144 -9.06 -16.72 8.26
C VAL A 144 -7.72 -16.44 7.63
N TYR A 145 -7.33 -17.26 6.67
CA TYR A 145 -6.24 -16.93 5.76
C TYR A 145 -6.67 -15.75 4.88
N SER A 146 -6.18 -14.58 5.19
CA SER A 146 -6.41 -13.40 4.38
C SER A 146 -5.05 -12.85 3.94
N GLY A 147 -4.75 -12.99 2.66
CA GLY A 147 -3.74 -12.21 2.01
C GLY A 147 -2.32 -12.77 2.06
N SER A 148 -1.30 -11.94 2.04
CA SER A 148 0.09 -12.31 1.83
C SER A 148 0.70 -13.10 3.01
N ALA A 149 1.69 -13.95 2.74
CA ALA A 149 2.46 -14.73 3.72
C ALA A 149 3.08 -13.89 4.86
N ILE A 150 3.22 -12.61 4.69
CA ILE A 150 3.76 -11.67 5.69
C ILE A 150 2.74 -11.38 6.79
N LEU A 151 1.46 -11.18 6.45
CA LEU A 151 0.38 -10.98 7.43
C LEU A 151 0.18 -12.20 8.32
N VAL A 152 0.26 -13.40 7.74
CA VAL A 152 0.15 -14.67 8.46
C VAL A 152 1.33 -14.89 9.43
N ARG A 153 2.51 -14.38 9.12
CA ARG A 153 3.70 -14.54 9.96
C ARG A 153 3.69 -13.68 11.22
N LEU A 154 2.93 -12.58 11.24
CA LEU A 154 2.79 -11.70 12.40
C LEU A 154 1.69 -12.18 13.37
N LEU A 155 0.69 -12.90 12.87
CA LEU A 155 -0.40 -13.44 13.70
C LEU A 155 0.04 -14.51 14.73
N PRO A 156 0.97 -15.44 14.45
CA PRO A 156 1.42 -16.43 15.45
C PRO A 156 2.25 -15.89 16.60
N THR A 157 2.81 -14.68 16.47
CA THR A 157 3.60 -14.07 17.54
C THR A 157 2.74 -13.35 18.58
N ALA A 158 1.47 -13.14 18.31
CA ALA A 158 0.48 -12.74 19.29
C ALA A 158 0.08 -13.94 20.16
N ARG A 159 1.00 -14.45 20.98
CA ARG A 159 0.64 -15.32 22.11
C ARG A 159 -0.20 -14.47 23.07
N TRP A 160 -1.49 -14.67 23.02
CA TRP A 160 -2.35 -14.20 24.10
C TRP A 160 -1.96 -14.99 25.34
N ALA A 161 -1.45 -14.28 26.35
CA ALA A 161 -1.32 -14.84 27.67
C ALA A 161 -2.72 -15.35 28.08
N SER A 162 -2.87 -16.66 28.08
CA SER A 162 -4.01 -17.33 28.68
C SER A 162 -3.65 -17.60 30.13
N GLU A 163 -4.16 -16.82 31.03
CA GLU A 163 -4.49 -17.22 32.38
C GLU A 163 -5.92 -16.79 32.70
#